data_b6402953a906a4f0daf9f663adebb785
#
_entry.id   b6402953a906a4f0daf9f663adebb785
#
_cell.length_a   1.000
_cell.length_b   1.000
_cell.length_c   1.000
_cell.angle_alpha   90.00
_cell.angle_beta   90.00
_cell.angle_gamma   90.00
#
_symmetry.space_group_name_H-M   'P 1'
#
loop_
_entity.id
_entity.type
_entity.pdbx_description
1 polymer ?
#
loop_
_entity_poly.entity_id
_entity_poly.type
_entity_poly.pdbx_seq_one_letter_code
_entity_poly.pdbx_strand_id
1 'polypeptide(L)'
;MYSKLVSSAVLFILAFNLQSQVSLSLGSGVLKGFGIPKSFLGFHGGFELPRNNDVTLYLRLGYYLPRKEDDTISTSVTAINPLSSPSTLTVNYLTSTNYTTIEGGTRYYLGNDYDNGFSVYGGSNFMLIINSVKRNYEKLDATGVYSWEGDYELPEYEVPKGTILSLALGLQGGVKYTFPARGTIYADITGNYTLFGKASNTTAQNTALYAPMIFIFNLGFRKDLY
;
A
#
# COMPACT_ATOMS: atom_id res chain seq x y z
N MET A 1 -5.43 -3.47 -28.48
CA MET A 1 -6.26 -2.55 -27.69
C MET A 1 -5.44 -1.77 -26.62
N TYR A 2 -4.46 -2.37 -25.98
CA TYR A 2 -3.61 -1.73 -24.95
C TYR A 2 -2.69 -0.61 -25.47
N SER A 3 -2.20 -0.68 -26.70
CA SER A 3 -1.30 0.37 -27.27
C SER A 3 -1.99 1.73 -27.44
N LYS A 4 -3.28 1.74 -27.75
CA LYS A 4 -4.05 2.99 -27.91
C LYS A 4 -4.35 3.66 -26.56
N LEU A 5 -4.54 2.89 -25.49
CA LEU A 5 -4.72 3.40 -24.12
C LEU A 5 -3.42 4.04 -23.58
N VAL A 6 -2.28 3.41 -23.83
CA VAL A 6 -0.97 3.95 -23.43
C VAL A 6 -0.65 5.23 -24.22
N SER A 7 -0.93 5.27 -25.52
CA SER A 7 -0.74 6.47 -26.34
C SER A 7 -1.65 7.62 -25.92
N SER A 8 -2.92 7.34 -25.56
CA SER A 8 -3.83 8.38 -25.06
C SER A 8 -3.41 8.91 -23.69
N ALA A 9 -2.91 8.06 -22.80
CA ALA A 9 -2.39 8.49 -21.50
C ALA A 9 -1.13 9.35 -21.64
N VAL A 10 -0.23 8.99 -22.54
CA VAL A 10 0.98 9.78 -22.84
C VAL A 10 0.62 11.12 -23.51
N LEU A 11 -0.34 11.13 -24.44
CA LEU A 11 -0.84 12.37 -25.05
C LEU A 11 -1.57 13.27 -24.03
N PHE A 12 -2.30 12.70 -23.07
CA PHE A 12 -2.94 13.47 -22.02
C PHE A 12 -1.92 14.12 -21.07
N ILE A 13 -0.81 13.45 -20.79
CA ILE A 13 0.32 13.99 -20.01
C ILE A 13 1.05 15.09 -20.79
N LEU A 14 1.17 14.96 -22.12
CA LEU A 14 1.81 15.96 -22.98
C LEU A 14 0.93 17.18 -23.29
N ALA A 15 -0.39 17.08 -23.14
CA ALA A 15 -1.34 18.17 -23.38
C ALA A 15 -1.44 19.20 -22.24
N PHE A 16 -0.93 18.87 -21.04
CA PHE A 16 -0.72 19.88 -20.02
C PHE A 16 0.44 20.78 -20.47
N ASN A 17 0.14 21.96 -20.96
CA ASN A 17 1.13 22.98 -21.25
C ASN A 17 2.11 23.11 -20.07
N LEU A 18 3.33 22.66 -20.29
CA LEU A 18 4.43 22.58 -19.33
C LEU A 18 4.99 23.98 -18.96
N GLN A 19 4.14 24.85 -18.48
CA GLN A 19 4.59 26.07 -17.78
C GLN A 19 4.57 25.90 -16.25
N SER A 20 4.08 24.76 -15.73
CA SER A 20 4.12 24.49 -14.30
C SER A 20 5.32 23.63 -13.95
N GLN A 21 6.12 24.08 -13.01
CA GLN A 21 7.19 23.33 -12.39
C GLN A 21 6.64 22.01 -11.86
N VAL A 22 7.16 20.88 -12.35
CA VAL A 22 6.82 19.56 -11.83
C VAL A 22 7.85 19.19 -10.77
N SER A 23 7.39 18.77 -9.62
CA SER A 23 8.29 18.28 -8.58
C SER A 23 8.21 16.77 -8.47
N LEU A 24 9.35 16.11 -8.29
CA LEU A 24 9.46 14.71 -7.95
C LEU A 24 9.73 14.54 -6.46
N SER A 25 9.03 13.62 -5.82
CA SER A 25 9.25 13.27 -4.42
C SER A 25 9.58 11.80 -4.25
N LEU A 26 10.49 11.52 -3.31
CA LEU A 26 10.85 10.19 -2.85
C LEU A 26 10.97 10.20 -1.34
N GLY A 27 10.59 9.10 -0.69
CA GLY A 27 10.69 9.01 0.75
C GLY A 27 10.36 7.65 1.32
N SER A 28 10.32 7.59 2.63
CA SER A 28 9.90 6.44 3.41
C SER A 28 8.65 6.79 4.22
N GLY A 29 7.88 5.76 4.59
CA GLY A 29 6.69 5.94 5.39
C GLY A 29 6.40 4.76 6.29
N VAL A 30 5.58 5.03 7.30
CA VAL A 30 5.04 4.01 8.20
C VAL A 30 3.52 4.05 8.09
N LEU A 31 2.94 2.93 7.66
CA LEU A 31 1.49 2.73 7.61
C LEU A 31 1.04 2.00 8.87
N LYS A 32 0.01 2.53 9.53
CA LYS A 32 -0.63 1.95 10.71
C LYS A 32 -2.14 1.94 10.53
N GLY A 33 -2.74 0.76 10.56
CA GLY A 33 -4.19 0.63 10.64
C GLY A 33 -4.68 0.83 12.07
N PHE A 34 -5.85 1.43 12.21
CA PHE A 34 -6.50 1.56 13.51
C PHE A 34 -6.98 0.19 14.00
N GLY A 35 -6.66 -0.15 15.24
CA GLY A 35 -7.03 -1.44 15.83
C GLY A 35 -6.15 -2.64 15.46
N ILE A 36 -5.22 -2.50 14.50
CA ILE A 36 -4.27 -3.58 14.20
C ILE A 36 -2.95 -3.42 14.97
N PRO A 37 -2.35 -4.52 15.43
CA PRO A 37 -1.16 -4.45 16.29
C PRO A 37 0.09 -4.01 15.54
N LYS A 38 0.20 -4.32 14.25
CA LYS A 38 1.42 -4.13 13.47
C LYS A 38 1.43 -2.84 12.65
N SER A 39 2.62 -2.29 12.46
CA SER A 39 2.90 -1.18 11.55
C SER A 39 3.70 -1.70 10.36
N PHE A 40 3.50 -1.08 9.20
CA PHE A 40 4.14 -1.45 7.94
C PHE A 40 5.12 -0.34 7.54
N LEU A 41 6.40 -0.66 7.48
CA LEU A 41 7.41 0.22 6.93
C LEU A 41 7.36 0.15 5.40
N GLY A 42 7.50 1.29 4.73
CA GLY A 42 7.44 1.35 3.27
C GLY A 42 8.21 2.50 2.68
N PHE A 43 8.14 2.57 1.37
CA PHE A 43 8.71 3.62 0.55
C PHE A 43 7.63 4.23 -0.33
N HIS A 44 7.81 5.48 -0.69
CA HIS A 44 6.90 6.16 -1.59
C HIS A 44 7.65 7.03 -2.58
N GLY A 45 7.03 7.24 -3.73
CA GLY A 45 7.47 8.19 -4.73
C GLY A 45 6.26 8.89 -5.35
N GLY A 46 6.43 10.11 -5.81
CA GLY A 46 5.30 10.85 -6.33
C GLY A 46 5.69 12.11 -7.11
N PHE A 47 4.66 12.74 -7.63
CA PHE A 47 4.72 14.00 -8.36
C PHE A 47 3.90 15.04 -7.62
N GLU A 48 4.34 16.28 -7.70
CA GLU A 48 3.59 17.43 -7.21
C GLU A 48 3.61 18.54 -8.27
N LEU A 49 2.42 19.06 -8.55
CA LEU A 49 2.17 20.06 -9.59
C LEU A 49 1.62 21.33 -8.92
N PRO A 50 2.31 22.46 -8.94
CA PRO A 50 1.76 23.70 -8.43
C PRO A 50 0.60 24.17 -9.32
N ARG A 51 -0.49 24.52 -8.69
CA ARG A 51 -1.64 25.18 -9.32
C ARG A 51 -1.50 26.70 -9.18
N ASN A 52 -1.01 27.14 -8.05
CA ASN A 52 -0.61 28.50 -7.75
C ASN A 52 0.45 28.45 -6.61
N ASN A 53 0.87 29.59 -6.08
CA ASN A 53 1.91 29.65 -5.04
C ASN A 53 1.56 28.88 -3.77
N ASP A 54 0.29 28.80 -3.41
CA ASP A 54 -0.17 28.23 -2.14
C ASP A 54 -0.85 26.87 -2.29
N VAL A 55 -1.14 26.42 -3.53
CA VAL A 55 -1.91 25.23 -3.79
C VAL A 55 -1.23 24.33 -4.80
N THR A 56 -1.07 23.06 -4.44
CA THR A 56 -0.54 22.04 -5.33
C THR A 56 -1.50 20.87 -5.46
N LEU A 57 -1.40 20.15 -6.57
CA LEU A 57 -1.94 18.81 -6.76
C LEU A 57 -0.81 17.83 -6.65
N TYR A 58 -1.05 16.70 -6.02
CA TYR A 58 -0.04 15.65 -5.91
C TYR A 58 -0.60 14.26 -6.25
N LEU A 59 0.29 13.40 -6.69
CA LEU A 59 0.07 11.96 -6.85
C LEU A 59 1.25 11.24 -6.21
N ARG A 60 0.95 10.27 -5.33
CA ARG A 60 1.95 9.47 -4.60
C ARG A 60 1.65 7.98 -4.75
N LEU A 61 2.66 7.20 -5.04
CA LEU A 61 2.64 5.74 -5.01
C LEU A 61 3.42 5.28 -3.78
N GLY A 62 2.82 4.41 -2.97
CA GLY A 62 3.45 3.83 -1.79
C GLY A 62 3.46 2.31 -1.86
N TYR A 63 4.56 1.72 -1.41
CA TYR A 63 4.68 0.28 -1.20
C TYR A 63 5.18 0.01 0.23
N TYR A 64 4.41 -0.78 0.98
CA TYR A 64 4.69 -1.11 2.36
C TYR A 64 5.02 -2.59 2.49
N LEU A 65 6.14 -2.86 3.14
CA LEU A 65 6.75 -4.18 3.24
C LEU A 65 5.84 -5.17 3.95
N PRO A 66 5.88 -6.46 3.56
CA PRO A 66 5.06 -7.50 4.15
C PRO A 66 5.31 -7.65 5.64
N ARG A 67 4.22 -7.85 6.41
CA ARG A 67 4.24 -8.25 7.82
C ARG A 67 3.47 -9.54 8.00
N LYS A 68 4.00 -10.41 8.81
CA LYS A 68 3.34 -11.67 9.21
C LYS A 68 2.43 -11.41 10.41
N GLU A 69 1.31 -12.11 10.47
CA GLU A 69 0.49 -12.21 11.67
C GLU A 69 1.26 -12.96 12.76
N ASP A 70 0.88 -12.77 14.02
CA ASP A 70 1.57 -13.44 15.15
C ASP A 70 1.03 -14.85 15.36
N ASP A 71 -0.24 -15.08 15.00
CA ASP A 71 -0.91 -16.34 15.22
C ASP A 71 -0.67 -17.30 14.06
N THR A 72 -0.24 -18.51 14.40
CA THR A 72 -0.17 -19.64 13.50
C THR A 72 -1.55 -20.29 13.41
N ILE A 73 -2.04 -20.47 12.20
CA ILE A 73 -3.34 -21.07 11.93
C ILE A 73 -3.08 -22.44 11.28
N SER A 74 -3.94 -23.42 11.59
CA SER A 74 -3.84 -24.75 11.03
C SER A 74 -4.97 -25.01 10.02
N THR A 75 -4.65 -25.77 8.98
CA THR A 75 -5.63 -26.29 8.02
C THR A 75 -5.36 -27.76 7.73
N SER A 76 -6.36 -28.48 7.22
CA SER A 76 -6.20 -29.86 6.80
C SER A 76 -5.87 -29.95 5.32
N VAL A 77 -4.92 -30.80 4.97
CA VAL A 77 -4.60 -31.20 3.58
C VAL A 77 -4.97 -32.66 3.39
N THR A 78 -5.39 -33.02 2.19
CA THR A 78 -5.88 -34.40 1.86
C THR A 78 -4.89 -35.05 0.90
N ALA A 79 -4.63 -36.34 1.13
CA ALA A 79 -3.76 -37.13 0.25
C ALA A 79 -4.33 -37.21 -1.17
N ILE A 80 -3.49 -36.94 -2.16
CA ILE A 80 -3.83 -37.06 -3.59
C ILE A 80 -4.11 -38.51 -3.94
N ASN A 81 -3.31 -39.43 -3.38
CA ASN A 81 -3.57 -40.86 -3.54
C ASN A 81 -4.44 -41.35 -2.38
N PRO A 82 -5.66 -41.89 -2.65
CA PRO A 82 -6.57 -42.40 -1.62
C PRO A 82 -6.02 -43.56 -0.77
N LEU A 83 -4.95 -44.23 -1.24
CA LEU A 83 -4.29 -45.33 -0.53
C LEU A 83 -3.17 -44.85 0.42
N SER A 84 -2.87 -43.57 0.42
CA SER A 84 -1.85 -43.00 1.31
C SER A 84 -2.33 -43.00 2.76
N SER A 85 -1.40 -43.28 3.67
CA SER A 85 -1.65 -43.21 5.11
C SER A 85 -0.61 -42.29 5.75
N PRO A 86 -1.04 -41.27 6.49
CA PRO A 86 -2.44 -40.89 6.80
C PRO A 86 -3.14 -40.24 5.58
N SER A 87 -4.46 -40.36 5.50
CA SER A 87 -5.25 -39.80 4.40
C SER A 87 -5.40 -38.28 4.51
N THR A 88 -5.21 -37.69 5.69
CA THR A 88 -5.24 -36.27 5.96
C THR A 88 -4.12 -35.87 6.92
N LEU A 89 -3.55 -34.67 6.69
CA LEU A 89 -2.57 -34.09 7.58
C LEU A 89 -3.05 -32.67 8.00
N THR A 90 -2.64 -32.25 9.18
CA THR A 90 -2.83 -30.87 9.65
C THR A 90 -1.56 -30.08 9.36
N VAL A 91 -1.67 -29.00 8.62
CA VAL A 91 -0.54 -28.13 8.22
C VAL A 91 -0.73 -26.74 8.81
N ASN A 92 0.32 -26.21 9.37
CA ASN A 92 0.34 -24.86 9.90
C ASN A 92 0.69 -23.83 8.82
N TYR A 93 0.10 -22.64 8.94
CA TYR A 93 0.48 -21.52 8.09
C TYR A 93 0.49 -20.20 8.85
N LEU A 94 1.28 -19.26 8.36
CA LEU A 94 1.32 -17.87 8.80
C LEU A 94 0.79 -16.97 7.68
N THR A 95 -0.13 -16.06 8.02
CA THR A 95 -0.62 -15.06 7.08
C THR A 95 0.36 -13.90 7.02
N SER A 96 0.67 -13.46 5.81
CA SER A 96 1.51 -12.30 5.53
C SER A 96 0.74 -11.30 4.69
N THR A 97 0.80 -10.03 5.08
CA THR A 97 0.07 -8.94 4.44
C THR A 97 1.00 -7.80 4.09
N ASN A 98 0.83 -7.21 2.90
CA ASN A 98 1.49 -5.98 2.49
C ASN A 98 0.49 -5.01 1.87
N TYR A 99 0.87 -3.73 1.80
CA TYR A 99 0.04 -2.67 1.23
C TYR A 99 0.74 -1.99 0.06
N THR A 100 -0.02 -1.71 -0.98
CA THR A 100 0.33 -0.78 -2.05
C THR A 100 -0.72 0.30 -2.09
N THR A 101 -0.32 1.57 -2.16
CA THR A 101 -1.22 2.71 -2.16
C THR A 101 -1.00 3.60 -3.37
N ILE A 102 -2.09 4.12 -3.92
CA ILE A 102 -2.09 5.20 -4.90
C ILE A 102 -2.89 6.33 -4.27
N GLU A 103 -2.21 7.41 -3.94
CA GLU A 103 -2.77 8.56 -3.25
C GLU A 103 -2.72 9.79 -4.14
N GLY A 104 -3.81 10.55 -4.21
CA GLY A 104 -3.86 11.81 -4.92
C GLY A 104 -4.70 12.82 -4.16
N GLY A 105 -4.35 14.09 -4.28
CA GLY A 105 -5.06 15.12 -3.55
C GLY A 105 -4.52 16.52 -3.77
N THR A 106 -4.96 17.41 -2.90
CA THR A 106 -4.60 18.83 -2.92
C THR A 106 -3.86 19.16 -1.63
N ARG A 107 -2.83 19.99 -1.73
CA ARG A 107 -2.12 20.61 -0.59
C ARG A 107 -2.28 22.11 -0.63
N TYR A 108 -2.62 22.67 0.51
CA TYR A 108 -2.71 24.11 0.76
C TYR A 108 -1.58 24.48 1.70
N TYR A 109 -0.67 25.33 1.22
CA TYR A 109 0.50 25.78 1.97
C TYR A 109 0.18 27.04 2.75
N LEU A 110 0.65 27.09 3.99
CA LEU A 110 0.49 28.24 4.90
C LEU A 110 1.86 28.73 5.36
N GLY A 111 2.05 30.01 5.31
CA GLY A 111 3.30 30.67 5.70
C GLY A 111 4.12 31.12 4.49
N ASN A 112 4.89 30.24 3.89
CA ASN A 112 5.62 30.50 2.65
C ASN A 112 5.01 29.72 1.49
N ASP A 113 5.36 30.12 0.28
CA ASP A 113 4.99 29.44 -0.95
C ASP A 113 5.50 27.99 -0.97
N TYR A 114 4.91 27.19 -1.85
CA TYR A 114 5.22 25.78 -1.95
C TYR A 114 6.71 25.49 -2.24
N ASP A 115 7.41 26.41 -2.93
CA ASP A 115 8.80 26.30 -3.38
C ASP A 115 9.82 27.09 -2.52
N ASN A 116 9.39 27.71 -1.42
CA ASN A 116 10.25 28.56 -0.60
C ASN A 116 10.12 28.24 0.89
N GLY A 117 11.27 28.26 1.60
CA GLY A 117 11.41 28.26 3.05
C GLY A 117 10.57 27.24 3.80
N PHE A 118 10.21 27.58 5.03
CA PHE A 118 9.36 26.76 5.90
C PHE A 118 7.88 27.02 5.61
N SER A 119 7.09 25.95 5.48
CA SER A 119 5.63 26.04 5.44
C SER A 119 5.01 24.85 6.15
N VAL A 120 3.83 25.09 6.70
CA VAL A 120 2.89 24.05 7.11
C VAL A 120 1.90 23.85 5.96
N TYR A 121 1.44 22.66 5.74
CA TYR A 121 0.41 22.40 4.74
C TYR A 121 -0.63 21.41 5.23
N GLY A 122 -1.80 21.48 4.63
CA GLY A 122 -2.88 20.55 4.86
C GLY A 122 -3.70 20.38 3.59
N GLY A 123 -4.53 19.34 3.57
CA GLY A 123 -5.41 19.12 2.43
C GLY A 123 -6.23 17.86 2.53
N SER A 124 -7.02 17.62 1.50
CA SER A 124 -7.78 16.39 1.35
C SER A 124 -7.10 15.48 0.35
N ASN A 125 -7.27 14.19 0.55
CA ASN A 125 -6.77 13.19 -0.35
C ASN A 125 -7.79 12.07 -0.58
N PHE A 126 -7.56 11.40 -1.65
CA PHE A 126 -8.21 10.20 -2.10
C PHE A 126 -7.13 9.12 -2.23
N MET A 127 -7.43 7.91 -1.79
CA MET A 127 -6.47 6.82 -1.80
C MET A 127 -7.10 5.53 -2.30
N LEU A 128 -6.45 4.91 -3.28
CA LEU A 128 -6.67 3.52 -3.66
C LEU A 128 -5.67 2.65 -2.91
N ILE A 129 -6.18 1.64 -2.19
CA ILE A 129 -5.39 0.74 -1.37
C ILE A 129 -5.52 -0.67 -1.92
N ILE A 130 -4.39 -1.29 -2.22
CA ILE A 130 -4.29 -2.68 -2.64
C ILE A 130 -3.57 -3.41 -1.50
N ASN A 131 -4.33 -4.21 -0.76
CA ASN A 131 -3.81 -5.03 0.31
C ASN A 131 -3.66 -6.46 -0.22
N SER A 132 -2.44 -6.98 -0.26
CA SER A 132 -2.16 -8.34 -0.72
C SER A 132 -1.89 -9.24 0.48
N VAL A 133 -2.65 -10.32 0.55
CA VAL A 133 -2.61 -11.32 1.63
C VAL A 133 -2.07 -12.62 1.07
N LYS A 134 -1.13 -13.22 1.78
CA LYS A 134 -0.53 -14.51 1.40
C LYS A 134 -0.42 -15.40 2.62
N ARG A 135 -0.87 -16.65 2.49
CA ARG A 135 -0.63 -17.72 3.44
C ARG A 135 0.68 -18.42 3.11
N ASN A 136 1.54 -18.57 4.10
CA ASN A 136 2.82 -19.23 4.00
C ASN A 136 2.73 -20.51 4.83
N TYR A 137 2.56 -21.64 4.15
CA TYR A 137 2.43 -22.95 4.77
C TYR A 137 3.79 -23.48 5.21
N GLU A 138 3.82 -24.19 6.33
CA GLU A 138 4.99 -24.95 6.76
C GLU A 138 5.14 -26.17 5.85
N LYS A 139 6.36 -26.64 5.65
CA LYS A 139 6.64 -27.79 4.78
C LYS A 139 6.25 -29.12 5.39
N LEU A 140 6.33 -29.18 6.72
CA LEU A 140 5.93 -30.33 7.49
C LEU A 140 4.54 -30.14 8.07
N ASP A 141 3.89 -31.25 8.38
CA ASP A 141 2.65 -31.25 9.14
C ASP A 141 2.84 -30.72 10.57
N ALA A 142 1.77 -30.50 11.29
CA ALA A 142 1.80 -29.98 12.66
C ALA A 142 2.55 -30.88 13.66
N THR A 143 2.75 -32.17 13.34
CA THR A 143 3.55 -33.08 14.15
C THR A 143 5.05 -33.00 13.82
N GLY A 144 5.43 -32.37 12.73
CA GLY A 144 6.81 -32.25 12.25
C GLY A 144 7.38 -33.51 11.63
N VAL A 145 6.54 -34.50 11.31
CA VAL A 145 6.95 -35.81 10.82
C VAL A 145 6.73 -35.97 9.30
N TYR A 146 5.59 -35.53 8.80
CA TYR A 146 5.21 -35.76 7.41
C TYR A 146 5.38 -34.50 6.57
N SER A 147 6.05 -34.64 5.41
CA SER A 147 6.01 -33.61 4.37
C SER A 147 4.68 -33.73 3.62
N TRP A 148 4.02 -32.59 3.44
CA TRP A 148 2.77 -32.57 2.67
C TRP A 148 2.98 -32.13 1.21
N GLU A 149 4.15 -31.56 0.86
CA GLU A 149 4.44 -31.07 -0.49
C GLU A 149 4.54 -32.26 -1.48
N GLY A 150 3.68 -32.26 -2.50
CA GLY A 150 3.68 -33.22 -3.59
C GLY A 150 2.72 -34.41 -3.43
N ASP A 151 2.45 -34.85 -2.21
CA ASP A 151 1.59 -36.04 -1.94
C ASP A 151 0.21 -35.65 -1.41
N TYR A 152 0.04 -34.42 -1.00
CA TYR A 152 -1.20 -33.85 -0.45
C TYR A 152 -1.58 -32.56 -1.15
N GLU A 153 -2.86 -32.27 -1.18
CA GLU A 153 -3.41 -31.05 -1.73
C GLU A 153 -4.23 -30.27 -0.71
N LEU A 154 -4.22 -28.95 -0.88
CA LEU A 154 -5.07 -28.06 -0.12
C LEU A 154 -6.53 -28.25 -0.56
N PRO A 155 -7.51 -28.12 0.35
CA PRO A 155 -8.91 -28.08 -0.02
C PRO A 155 -9.17 -27.01 -1.10
N GLU A 156 -10.09 -27.27 -2.02
CA GLU A 156 -10.41 -26.37 -3.14
C GLU A 156 -10.79 -24.94 -2.70
N TYR A 157 -11.38 -24.82 -1.50
CA TYR A 157 -11.72 -23.50 -0.91
C TYR A 157 -10.53 -22.77 -0.28
N GLU A 158 -9.38 -23.43 -0.11
CA GLU A 158 -8.17 -22.87 0.46
C GLU A 158 -7.31 -22.20 -0.61
N VAL A 159 -7.48 -20.90 -0.78
CA VAL A 159 -6.69 -20.13 -1.75
C VAL A 159 -5.50 -19.48 -1.04
N PRO A 160 -4.25 -19.79 -1.43
CA PRO A 160 -3.06 -19.32 -0.70
C PRO A 160 -2.79 -17.82 -0.84
N LYS A 161 -3.46 -17.15 -1.76
CA LYS A 161 -3.29 -15.70 -2.00
C LYS A 161 -4.62 -15.01 -2.19
N GLY A 162 -4.74 -13.81 -1.64
CA GLY A 162 -5.91 -12.97 -1.82
C GLY A 162 -5.53 -11.49 -1.89
N THR A 163 -6.46 -10.66 -2.36
CA THR A 163 -6.26 -9.21 -2.47
C THR A 163 -7.52 -8.50 -2.00
N ILE A 164 -7.35 -7.42 -1.23
CA ILE A 164 -8.41 -6.48 -0.91
C ILE A 164 -8.13 -5.20 -1.68
N LEU A 165 -9.07 -4.78 -2.49
CA LEU A 165 -9.05 -3.50 -3.16
C LEU A 165 -9.96 -2.56 -2.39
N SER A 166 -9.43 -1.42 -1.94
CA SER A 166 -10.17 -0.45 -1.14
C SER A 166 -10.02 0.96 -1.67
N LEU A 167 -11.09 1.72 -1.55
CA LEU A 167 -11.16 3.12 -1.86
C LEU A 167 -11.35 3.91 -0.57
N ALA A 168 -10.52 4.90 -0.32
CA ALA A 168 -10.54 5.68 0.89
C ALA A 168 -10.49 7.18 0.60
N LEU A 169 -11.10 7.96 1.48
CA LEU A 169 -10.96 9.41 1.55
C LEU A 169 -10.26 9.79 2.84
N GLY A 170 -9.50 10.87 2.81
CA GLY A 170 -8.75 11.29 3.95
C GLY A 170 -8.36 12.76 3.97
N LEU A 171 -7.67 13.08 5.03
CA LEU A 171 -7.02 14.37 5.25
C LEU A 171 -5.54 14.16 5.47
N GLN A 172 -4.75 15.12 5.05
CA GLN A 172 -3.32 15.17 5.32
C GLN A 172 -2.94 16.48 5.96
N GLY A 173 -1.87 16.44 6.75
CA GLY A 173 -1.21 17.61 7.28
C GLY A 173 0.28 17.37 7.37
N GLY A 174 1.08 18.39 7.17
CA GLY A 174 2.52 18.24 7.18
C GLY A 174 3.27 19.56 7.28
N VAL A 175 4.57 19.41 7.33
CA VAL A 175 5.53 20.51 7.33
C VAL A 175 6.58 20.27 6.26
N LYS A 176 7.09 21.33 5.70
CA LYS A 176 8.19 21.26 4.73
C LYS A 176 9.20 22.37 4.97
N TYR A 177 10.42 22.14 4.52
CA TYR A 177 11.43 23.15 4.39
C TYR A 177 12.12 23.06 3.04
N THR A 178 12.02 24.11 2.24
CA THR A 178 12.64 24.20 0.92
C THR A 178 13.97 24.94 1.02
N PHE A 179 15.03 24.26 0.62
CA PHE A 179 16.37 24.84 0.46
C PHE A 179 16.48 25.39 -0.97
N PRO A 180 16.78 26.69 -1.13
CA PRO A 180 16.90 27.29 -2.46
C PRO A 180 17.83 26.49 -3.37
N ALA A 181 17.39 26.17 -4.58
CA ALA A 181 18.09 25.41 -5.62
C ALA A 181 18.48 23.95 -5.25
N ARG A 182 18.23 23.50 -4.02
CA ARG A 182 18.61 22.14 -3.56
C ARG A 182 17.42 21.17 -3.53
N GLY A 183 16.27 21.63 -3.09
CA GLY A 183 15.05 20.83 -2.95
C GLY A 183 14.40 20.99 -1.59
N THR A 184 13.38 20.18 -1.32
CA THR A 184 12.51 20.29 -0.16
C THR A 184 12.55 19.02 0.67
N ILE A 185 12.77 19.13 1.97
CA ILE A 185 12.51 18.06 2.94
C ILE A 185 11.10 18.26 3.48
N TYR A 186 10.34 17.19 3.60
CA TYR A 186 8.98 17.24 4.14
C TYR A 186 8.69 16.06 5.07
N ALA A 187 7.78 16.32 5.99
CA ALA A 187 7.16 15.29 6.82
C ALA A 187 5.65 15.50 6.83
N ASP A 188 4.88 14.46 6.60
CA ASP A 188 3.42 14.52 6.64
C ASP A 188 2.79 13.32 7.34
N ILE A 189 1.58 13.54 7.82
CA ILE A 189 0.68 12.50 8.31
C ILE A 189 -0.61 12.55 7.50
N THR A 190 -1.09 11.38 7.11
CA THR A 190 -2.34 11.21 6.38
C THR A 190 -3.23 10.26 7.16
N GLY A 191 -4.48 10.66 7.38
CA GLY A 191 -5.52 9.80 7.97
C GLY A 191 -6.59 9.53 6.94
N ASN A 192 -6.84 8.25 6.62
CA ASN A 192 -7.76 7.81 5.58
C ASN A 192 -8.79 6.85 6.13
N TYR A 193 -10.04 7.04 5.70
CA TYR A 193 -11.14 6.15 6.01
C TYR A 193 -11.62 5.45 4.74
N THR A 194 -11.68 4.12 4.78
CA THR A 194 -12.13 3.29 3.66
C THR A 194 -13.64 3.42 3.50
N LEU A 195 -14.06 3.93 2.33
CA LEU A 195 -15.46 4.03 1.96
C LEU A 195 -15.98 2.72 1.36
N PHE A 196 -15.12 2.07 0.60
CA PHE A 196 -15.44 0.84 -0.11
C PHE A 196 -14.23 -0.09 -0.08
N GLY A 197 -14.48 -1.38 0.20
CA GLY A 197 -13.47 -2.43 0.15
C GLY A 197 -14.06 -3.73 -0.39
N LYS A 198 -13.34 -4.37 -1.31
CA LYS A 198 -13.73 -5.66 -1.89
C LYS A 198 -12.58 -6.65 -1.80
N ALA A 199 -12.80 -7.74 -1.09
CA ALA A 199 -11.89 -8.88 -1.04
C ALA A 199 -12.09 -9.80 -2.25
N SER A 200 -11.02 -10.35 -2.77
CA SER A 200 -11.06 -11.29 -3.92
C SER A 200 -11.52 -12.68 -3.52
N ASN A 201 -11.29 -13.10 -2.28
CA ASN A 201 -11.60 -14.43 -1.75
C ASN A 201 -11.61 -14.43 -0.21
N THR A 202 -11.92 -15.61 0.36
CA THR A 202 -11.98 -15.84 1.82
C THR A 202 -10.64 -15.60 2.54
N THR A 203 -9.51 -15.88 1.88
CA THR A 203 -8.17 -15.60 2.43
C THR A 203 -7.97 -14.12 2.68
N ALA A 204 -8.39 -13.27 1.75
CA ALA A 204 -8.33 -11.84 1.91
C ALA A 204 -9.32 -11.32 2.97
N GLN A 205 -10.52 -11.90 3.05
CA GLN A 205 -11.53 -11.50 4.05
C GLN A 205 -11.08 -11.74 5.48
N ASN A 206 -10.33 -12.81 5.73
CA ASN A 206 -9.99 -13.29 7.07
C ASN A 206 -8.63 -12.77 7.60
N THR A 207 -8.00 -11.79 6.94
CA THR A 207 -6.77 -11.22 7.49
C THR A 207 -7.03 -10.29 8.68
N ALA A 208 -6.31 -10.51 9.77
CA ALA A 208 -6.34 -9.66 10.96
C ALA A 208 -5.57 -8.32 10.77
N LEU A 209 -4.81 -8.19 9.69
CA LEU A 209 -3.99 -7.02 9.40
C LEU A 209 -4.66 -6.02 8.45
N TYR A 210 -5.97 -6.13 8.23
CA TYR A 210 -6.77 -5.15 7.50
C TYR A 210 -7.50 -4.23 8.47
N ALA A 211 -7.48 -2.93 8.19
CA ALA A 211 -8.22 -1.93 8.95
C ALA A 211 -8.95 -0.95 8.02
N PRO A 212 -10.19 -0.56 8.36
CA PRO A 212 -10.93 0.41 7.57
C PRO A 212 -10.38 1.84 7.71
N MET A 213 -9.67 2.14 8.79
CA MET A 213 -9.04 3.43 9.03
C MET A 213 -7.52 3.26 9.09
N ILE A 214 -6.81 4.03 8.26
CA ILE A 214 -5.37 3.92 8.08
C ILE A 214 -4.72 5.27 8.28
N PHE A 215 -3.64 5.28 9.06
CA PHE A 215 -2.75 6.41 9.22
C PHE A 215 -1.43 6.12 8.53
N ILE A 216 -0.90 7.11 7.81
CA ILE A 216 0.41 7.03 7.19
C ILE A 216 1.23 8.22 7.63
N PHE A 217 2.39 7.96 8.20
CA PHE A 217 3.42 8.95 8.45
C PHE A 217 4.49 8.85 7.38
N ASN A 218 4.78 9.94 6.71
CA ASN A 218 5.75 10.01 5.62
C ASN A 218 6.86 11.01 5.94
N LEU A 219 8.07 10.65 5.54
CA LEU A 219 9.24 11.52 5.53
C LEU A 219 9.89 11.40 4.16
N GLY A 220 10.18 12.53 3.50
CA GLY A 220 10.72 12.48 2.16
C GLY A 220 11.45 13.73 1.73
N PHE A 221 11.98 13.60 0.54
CA PHE A 221 12.66 14.67 -0.19
C PHE A 221 11.93 14.91 -1.53
N ARG A 222 11.77 16.17 -1.88
CA ARG A 222 11.19 16.61 -3.15
C ARG A 222 12.20 17.47 -3.90
N LYS A 223 12.30 17.24 -5.20
CA LYS A 223 13.12 18.01 -6.13
C LYS A 223 12.24 18.60 -7.22
N ASP A 224 12.34 19.90 -7.41
CA ASP A 224 11.66 20.58 -8.50
C ASP A 224 12.43 20.36 -9.80
N LEU A 225 11.70 20.00 -10.86
CA LEU A 225 12.22 19.81 -12.21
C LEU A 225 11.88 21.08 -12.99
N TYR A 226 12.90 21.75 -13.47
CA TYR A 226 12.80 22.98 -14.28
C TYR A 226 12.79 22.64 -15.75
#